data_9ffb0a67ab84aa3ce4d43607768fc904
#
_entry.id   9ffb0a67ab84aa3ce4d43607768fc904
#
_cell.length_a   1.000
_cell.length_b   1.000
_cell.length_c   1.000
_cell.angle_alpha   90.00
_cell.angle_beta   90.00
_cell.angle_gamma   90.00
#
_symmetry.space_group_name_H-M   'P 1'
#
loop_
_entity.id
_entity.type
_entity.pdbx_description
1 polymer ?
#
loop_
_entity_poly.entity_id
_entity_poly.type
_entity_poly.pdbx_seq_one_letter_code
_entity_poly.pdbx_strand_id
1 'polypeptide(L)'
;LVQHRDELDDESRALVDDLEQQRDGLLREVAQLADQAEGGLVMRVHGDLHLGQVLVVQGDAYLIDFEGEPARPLQERRARHSPYKDVSGVLRSFDYAAAMVLRGASGAAALADNLQARQRVAKRYLQASRHAFVQAYGLATASLPHAWLEAGGEQAALELFSLEKAAYEIAYEAENRPSWLAVPLHGLHGLVSTWGEQ
;
A
#
# COMPACT_ATOMS: atom_id res chain seq x y z
N LEU A 1 5.53 -0.45 -17.13
CA LEU A 1 6.82 -1.07 -16.69
C LEU A 1 7.73 -1.39 -17.88
N VAL A 2 7.23 -2.03 -18.92
CA VAL A 2 8.04 -2.42 -20.09
C VAL A 2 8.77 -1.22 -20.74
N GLN A 3 8.14 -0.05 -20.80
CA GLN A 3 8.71 1.16 -21.40
C GLN A 3 9.86 1.79 -20.60
N HIS A 4 9.92 1.53 -19.29
CA HIS A 4 10.92 2.10 -18.36
C HIS A 4 11.91 1.06 -17.84
N ARG A 5 11.93 -0.14 -18.42
CA ARG A 5 12.77 -1.26 -17.94
C ARG A 5 14.27 -0.93 -17.93
N ASP A 6 14.73 -0.16 -18.91
CA ASP A 6 16.14 0.23 -19.03
C ASP A 6 16.58 1.24 -17.96
N GLU A 7 15.64 1.92 -17.33
CA GLU A 7 15.87 2.90 -16.26
C GLU A 7 15.90 2.25 -14.86
N LEU A 8 15.49 0.97 -14.75
CA LEU A 8 15.45 0.22 -13.50
C LEU A 8 16.87 -0.27 -13.12
N ASP A 9 17.13 -0.30 -11.82
CA ASP A 9 18.28 -1.04 -11.28
C ASP A 9 18.08 -2.57 -11.40
N ASP A 10 19.15 -3.33 -11.19
CA ASP A 10 19.12 -4.79 -11.38
C ASP A 10 18.12 -5.48 -10.43
N GLU A 11 17.97 -4.98 -9.21
CA GLU A 11 17.03 -5.52 -8.23
C GLU A 11 15.58 -5.28 -8.68
N SER A 12 15.24 -4.05 -9.07
CA SER A 12 13.90 -3.71 -9.58
C SER A 12 13.55 -4.47 -10.87
N ARG A 13 14.55 -4.70 -11.76
CA ARG A 13 14.35 -5.53 -12.95
C ARG A 13 14.00 -6.97 -12.60
N ALA A 14 14.70 -7.57 -11.65
CA ALA A 14 14.42 -8.93 -11.20
C ALA A 14 13.01 -9.05 -10.61
N LEU A 15 12.55 -8.06 -9.84
CA LEU A 15 11.17 -8.03 -9.30
C LEU A 15 10.13 -7.95 -10.43
N VAL A 16 10.36 -7.12 -11.45
CA VAL A 16 9.47 -7.02 -12.62
C VAL A 16 9.40 -8.35 -13.36
N ASP A 17 10.54 -8.99 -13.60
CA ASP A 17 10.60 -10.29 -14.30
C ASP A 17 9.84 -11.38 -13.54
N ASP A 18 9.97 -11.40 -12.21
CA ASP A 18 9.25 -12.35 -11.37
C ASP A 18 7.73 -12.10 -11.37
N LEU A 19 7.32 -10.84 -11.24
CA LEU A 19 5.91 -10.45 -11.35
C LEU A 19 5.31 -10.77 -12.72
N GLU A 20 6.07 -10.58 -13.82
CA GLU A 20 5.63 -10.94 -15.16
C GLU A 20 5.45 -12.46 -15.31
N GLN A 21 6.34 -13.27 -14.76
CA GLN A 21 6.22 -14.72 -14.74
C GLN A 21 4.99 -15.20 -13.97
N GLN A 22 4.65 -14.52 -12.87
CA GLN A 22 3.52 -14.84 -12.01
C GLN A 22 2.18 -14.19 -12.48
N ARG A 23 2.18 -13.45 -13.59
CA ARG A 23 1.05 -12.61 -14.03
C ARG A 23 -0.28 -13.33 -14.05
N ASP A 24 -0.34 -14.50 -14.64
CA ASP A 24 -1.61 -15.24 -14.78
C ASP A 24 -2.09 -15.80 -13.44
N GLY A 25 -1.19 -16.15 -12.54
CA GLY A 25 -1.49 -16.48 -11.14
C GLY A 25 -2.06 -15.28 -10.41
N LEU A 26 -1.38 -14.15 -10.51
CA LEU A 26 -1.79 -12.88 -9.91
C LEU A 26 -3.21 -12.48 -10.35
N LEU A 27 -3.52 -12.55 -11.64
CA LEU A 27 -4.86 -12.21 -12.13
C LEU A 27 -5.96 -13.15 -11.63
N ARG A 28 -5.66 -14.44 -11.46
CA ARG A 28 -6.62 -15.40 -10.86
C ARG A 28 -6.85 -15.07 -9.38
N GLU A 29 -5.79 -14.79 -8.64
CA GLU A 29 -5.89 -14.46 -7.22
C GLU A 29 -6.66 -13.16 -6.99
N VAL A 30 -6.41 -12.13 -7.80
CA VAL A 30 -7.19 -10.89 -7.76
C VAL A 30 -8.69 -11.15 -7.96
N ALA A 31 -9.05 -12.04 -8.89
CA ALA A 31 -10.45 -12.42 -9.11
C ALA A 31 -11.03 -13.15 -7.88
N GLN A 32 -10.29 -14.08 -7.27
CA GLN A 32 -10.73 -14.78 -6.05
C GLN A 32 -10.88 -13.83 -4.85
N LEU A 33 -9.93 -12.91 -4.65
CA LEU A 33 -10.03 -11.89 -3.61
C LEU A 33 -11.23 -10.97 -3.82
N ALA A 34 -11.54 -10.62 -5.07
CA ALA A 34 -12.72 -9.82 -5.39
C ALA A 34 -14.03 -10.55 -5.04
N ASP A 35 -14.13 -11.84 -5.36
CA ASP A 35 -15.29 -12.67 -5.00
C ASP A 35 -15.41 -12.81 -3.47
N GLN A 36 -14.31 -13.06 -2.76
CA GLN A 36 -14.30 -13.19 -1.30
C GLN A 36 -14.62 -11.86 -0.58
N ALA A 37 -14.23 -10.75 -1.16
CA ALA A 37 -14.48 -9.41 -0.61
C ALA A 37 -15.90 -8.89 -0.89
N GLU A 38 -16.77 -9.70 -1.53
CA GLU A 38 -18.14 -9.29 -1.82
C GLU A 38 -18.96 -9.12 -0.53
N GLY A 39 -19.90 -8.18 -0.54
CA GLY A 39 -20.81 -7.91 0.56
C GLY A 39 -20.30 -6.95 1.62
N GLY A 40 -19.08 -6.44 1.47
CA GLY A 40 -18.51 -5.46 2.38
C GLY A 40 -19.19 -4.08 2.33
N LEU A 41 -18.92 -3.27 3.34
CA LEU A 41 -19.43 -1.90 3.43
C LEU A 41 -18.87 -1.03 2.30
N VAL A 42 -19.74 -0.22 1.68
CA VAL A 42 -19.36 0.87 0.78
C VAL A 42 -19.81 2.21 1.36
N MET A 43 -18.89 3.15 1.45
CA MET A 43 -19.13 4.46 2.03
C MET A 43 -18.40 5.57 1.26
N ARG A 44 -18.63 6.82 1.63
CA ARG A 44 -17.74 7.88 1.15
C ARG A 44 -16.40 7.75 1.87
N VAL A 45 -15.36 7.57 1.10
CA VAL A 45 -13.98 7.45 1.56
C VAL A 45 -13.25 8.79 1.42
N HIS A 46 -12.07 8.91 2.04
CA HIS A 46 -11.15 10.03 1.80
C HIS A 46 -10.65 10.00 0.34
N GLY A 47 -10.31 8.80 -0.14
CA GLY A 47 -9.95 8.52 -1.52
C GLY A 47 -8.48 8.76 -1.89
N ASP A 48 -7.73 9.45 -1.03
CA ASP A 48 -6.28 9.62 -1.12
C ASP A 48 -5.67 9.75 0.27
N LEU A 49 -6.03 8.85 1.18
CA LEU A 49 -5.56 8.88 2.55
C LEU A 49 -4.13 8.33 2.65
N HIS A 50 -3.25 9.13 3.20
CA HIS A 50 -1.86 8.77 3.52
C HIS A 50 -1.37 9.59 4.72
N LEU A 51 -0.19 9.28 5.27
CA LEU A 51 0.34 9.97 6.46
C LEU A 51 0.47 11.48 6.30
N GLY A 52 0.66 11.99 5.09
CA GLY A 52 0.69 13.43 4.81
C GLY A 52 -0.66 14.15 5.02
N GLN A 53 -1.76 13.40 5.07
CA GLN A 53 -3.11 13.92 5.33
C GLN A 53 -3.54 13.77 6.79
N VAL A 54 -2.61 13.38 7.68
CA VAL A 54 -2.86 13.20 9.11
C VAL A 54 -2.08 14.24 9.90
N LEU A 55 -2.78 15.16 10.52
CA LEU A 55 -2.21 16.14 11.46
C LEU A 55 -2.35 15.63 12.88
N VAL A 56 -1.25 15.61 13.63
CA VAL A 56 -1.25 15.25 15.04
C VAL A 56 -1.13 16.51 15.89
N VAL A 57 -2.18 16.80 16.67
CA VAL A 57 -2.24 17.99 17.55
C VAL A 57 -2.64 17.56 18.95
N GLN A 58 -1.79 17.79 19.94
CA GLN A 58 -2.05 17.50 21.35
C GLN A 58 -2.46 16.02 21.62
N GLY A 59 -1.98 15.09 20.80
CA GLY A 59 -2.30 13.67 20.92
C GLY A 59 -3.52 13.20 20.14
N ASP A 60 -4.28 14.11 19.53
CA ASP A 60 -5.38 13.81 18.62
C ASP A 60 -4.91 13.82 17.16
N ALA A 61 -5.58 13.02 16.32
CA ALA A 61 -5.33 12.94 14.89
C ALA A 61 -6.47 13.59 14.09
N TYR A 62 -6.12 14.51 13.22
CA TYR A 62 -7.05 15.21 12.33
C TYR A 62 -6.75 14.81 10.89
N LEU A 63 -7.77 14.35 10.17
CA LEU A 63 -7.68 14.07 8.74
C LEU A 63 -8.05 15.32 7.96
N ILE A 64 -7.26 15.64 6.94
CA ILE A 64 -7.44 16.83 6.08
C ILE A 64 -7.51 16.39 4.62
N ASP A 65 -7.92 17.30 3.74
CA ASP A 65 -7.86 17.14 2.27
C ASP A 65 -8.76 16.02 1.69
N PHE A 66 -10.03 16.05 2.04
CA PHE A 66 -11.06 15.08 1.63
C PHE A 66 -11.51 15.21 0.16
N GLU A 67 -10.68 15.71 -0.72
CA GLU A 67 -11.08 15.87 -2.14
C GLU A 67 -10.80 14.62 -3.00
N GLY A 68 -10.14 13.62 -2.46
CA GLY A 68 -9.77 12.39 -3.16
C GLY A 68 -8.57 12.57 -4.10
N GLU A 69 -8.17 11.48 -4.77
CA GLU A 69 -6.99 11.43 -5.65
C GLU A 69 -7.12 12.43 -6.82
N PRO A 70 -6.28 13.48 -6.90
CA PRO A 70 -6.41 14.53 -7.92
C PRO A 70 -6.31 14.04 -9.36
N ALA A 71 -5.58 12.94 -9.61
CA ALA A 71 -5.45 12.33 -10.93
C ALA A 71 -6.73 11.63 -11.42
N ARG A 72 -7.71 11.39 -10.53
CA ARG A 72 -8.98 10.75 -10.88
C ARG A 72 -10.05 11.77 -11.29
N PRO A 73 -10.94 11.42 -12.23
CA PRO A 73 -12.10 12.25 -12.57
C PRO A 73 -12.97 12.54 -11.35
N LEU A 74 -13.60 13.72 -11.30
CA LEU A 74 -14.44 14.16 -10.18
C LEU A 74 -15.56 13.16 -9.83
N GLN A 75 -16.11 12.47 -10.84
CA GLN A 75 -17.16 11.46 -10.64
C GLN A 75 -16.62 10.27 -9.84
N GLU A 76 -15.41 9.79 -10.13
CA GLU A 76 -14.76 8.70 -9.41
C GLU A 76 -14.40 9.13 -7.98
N ARG A 77 -13.87 10.36 -7.80
CA ARG A 77 -13.56 10.91 -6.46
C ARG A 77 -14.79 11.03 -5.54
N ARG A 78 -15.98 11.16 -6.12
CA ARG A 78 -17.25 11.24 -5.39
C ARG A 78 -17.94 9.88 -5.22
N ALA A 79 -17.49 8.85 -5.87
CA ALA A 79 -18.05 7.52 -5.76
C ALA A 79 -17.87 6.98 -4.33
N ARG A 80 -18.77 6.07 -3.96
CA ARG A 80 -18.62 5.30 -2.73
C ARG A 80 -17.72 4.11 -2.99
N HIS A 81 -16.81 3.83 -2.06
CA HIS A 81 -15.87 2.72 -2.13
C HIS A 81 -15.83 1.98 -0.79
N SER A 82 -15.19 0.84 -0.80
CA SER A 82 -14.83 0.15 0.44
C SER A 82 -13.90 1.03 1.27
N PRO A 83 -14.06 1.10 2.61
CA PRO A 83 -13.14 1.81 3.50
C PRO A 83 -11.70 1.26 3.42
N TYR A 84 -11.53 0.02 2.96
CA TYR A 84 -10.19 -0.59 2.78
C TYR A 84 -9.34 0.10 1.73
N LYS A 85 -9.93 0.92 0.86
CA LYS A 85 -9.19 1.81 -0.03
C LYS A 85 -8.33 2.82 0.75
N ASP A 86 -8.89 3.43 1.80
CA ASP A 86 -8.17 4.36 2.66
C ASP A 86 -7.21 3.63 3.60
N VAL A 87 -7.63 2.49 4.15
CA VAL A 87 -6.78 1.63 4.99
C VAL A 87 -5.50 1.23 4.23
N SER A 88 -5.64 0.75 2.99
CA SER A 88 -4.48 0.38 2.17
C SER A 88 -3.58 1.58 1.88
N GLY A 89 -4.16 2.76 1.62
CA GLY A 89 -3.40 4.00 1.43
C GLY A 89 -2.53 4.36 2.62
N VAL A 90 -3.07 4.26 3.84
CA VAL A 90 -2.28 4.46 5.08
C VAL A 90 -1.18 3.42 5.20
N LEU A 91 -1.48 2.14 5.00
CA LEU A 91 -0.47 1.07 5.07
C LEU A 91 0.67 1.28 4.08
N ARG A 92 0.35 1.68 2.85
CA ARG A 92 1.35 2.02 1.83
C ARG A 92 2.19 3.23 2.23
N SER A 93 1.60 4.22 2.87
CA SER A 93 2.34 5.41 3.31
C SER A 93 3.38 5.11 4.40
N PHE A 94 3.22 4.04 5.20
CA PHE A 94 4.28 3.54 6.07
C PHE A 94 5.49 3.01 5.29
N ASP A 95 5.27 2.33 4.14
CA ASP A 95 6.36 1.86 3.28
C ASP A 95 7.17 3.04 2.73
N TYR A 96 6.48 4.08 2.26
CA TYR A 96 7.15 5.29 1.80
C TYR A 96 7.92 6.01 2.91
N ALA A 97 7.37 6.08 4.12
CA ALA A 97 8.08 6.67 5.26
C ALA A 97 9.36 5.90 5.59
N ALA A 98 9.31 4.57 5.58
CA ALA A 98 10.49 3.72 5.78
C ALA A 98 11.52 3.90 4.65
N ALA A 99 11.08 3.97 3.40
CA ALA A 99 11.95 4.20 2.25
C ALA A 99 12.63 5.57 2.31
N MET A 100 11.93 6.62 2.76
CA MET A 100 12.51 7.96 2.97
C MET A 100 13.66 7.92 3.99
N VAL A 101 13.49 7.21 5.10
CA VAL A 101 14.55 7.05 6.12
C VAL A 101 15.77 6.34 5.55
N LEU A 102 15.57 5.34 4.72
CA LEU A 102 16.68 4.61 4.08
C LEU A 102 17.41 5.46 3.04
N ARG A 103 16.67 6.30 2.28
CA ARG A 103 17.22 7.19 1.24
C ARG A 103 17.85 8.47 1.80
N GLY A 104 17.24 9.11 2.78
CA GLY A 104 17.66 10.40 3.35
C GLY A 104 19.03 10.38 4.02
N ALA A 105 19.62 9.22 4.07
CA ALA A 105 20.98 9.00 4.56
C ALA A 105 22.09 9.29 3.56
N SER A 106 21.80 9.85 2.41
CA SER A 106 22.75 10.14 1.33
C SER A 106 23.65 11.36 1.60
N GLY A 107 23.57 12.01 2.77
CA GLY A 107 24.53 13.02 3.20
C GLY A 107 25.77 12.36 3.81
N ALA A 108 26.90 12.55 3.25
CA ALA A 108 28.34 12.42 3.63
C ALA A 108 28.80 11.58 4.86
N ALA A 109 27.92 11.05 5.67
CA ALA A 109 28.21 10.29 6.88
C ALA A 109 27.50 8.92 6.94
N ALA A 110 26.97 8.42 5.83
CA ALA A 110 26.42 7.09 5.77
C ALA A 110 27.56 6.04 5.73
N LEU A 111 28.21 5.85 6.85
CA LEU A 111 29.10 4.71 7.07
C LEU A 111 28.29 3.43 6.85
N ALA A 112 28.86 2.49 6.12
CA ALA A 112 28.23 1.20 5.79
C ALA A 112 27.70 0.46 7.04
N ASP A 113 28.35 0.63 8.18
CA ASP A 113 27.93 0.10 9.48
C ASP A 113 26.55 0.57 9.96
N ASN A 114 26.05 1.67 9.41
CA ASN A 114 24.76 2.24 9.79
C ASN A 114 23.59 1.77 8.90
N LEU A 115 23.86 1.22 7.71
CA LEU A 115 22.81 0.79 6.77
C LEU A 115 22.01 -0.40 7.33
N GLN A 116 22.69 -1.43 7.83
CA GLN A 116 22.03 -2.59 8.43
C GLN A 116 21.20 -2.22 9.67
N ALA A 117 21.69 -1.28 10.50
CA ALA A 117 20.94 -0.80 11.63
C ALA A 117 19.68 -0.06 11.18
N ARG A 118 19.75 0.78 10.15
CA ARG A 118 18.61 1.48 9.55
C ARG A 118 17.59 0.53 8.95
N GLN A 119 18.05 -0.47 8.20
CA GLN A 119 17.17 -1.50 7.63
C GLN A 119 16.42 -2.25 8.74
N ARG A 120 17.10 -2.61 9.84
CA ARG A 120 16.44 -3.24 11.00
C ARG A 120 15.39 -2.32 11.62
N VAL A 121 15.71 -1.03 11.81
CA VAL A 121 14.79 -0.05 12.37
C VAL A 121 13.59 0.17 11.45
N ALA A 122 13.82 0.34 10.14
CA ALA A 122 12.76 0.51 9.15
C ALA A 122 11.83 -0.71 9.11
N LYS A 123 12.39 -1.93 9.12
CA LYS A 123 11.61 -3.16 9.17
C LYS A 123 10.75 -3.26 10.45
N ARG A 124 11.34 -2.96 11.61
CA ARG A 124 10.59 -2.96 12.88
C ARG A 124 9.49 -1.89 12.91
N TYR A 125 9.79 -0.70 12.39
CA TYR A 125 8.80 0.37 12.26
C TYR A 125 7.61 -0.07 11.40
N LEU A 126 7.88 -0.62 10.20
CA LEU A 126 6.83 -1.11 9.31
C LEU A 126 5.95 -2.16 9.97
N GLN A 127 6.55 -3.18 10.57
CA GLN A 127 5.82 -4.25 11.24
C GLN A 127 4.95 -3.71 12.39
N ALA A 128 5.54 -2.88 13.25
CA ALA A 128 4.83 -2.33 14.40
C ALA A 128 3.70 -1.37 13.99
N SER A 129 3.95 -0.46 13.04
CA SER A 129 2.96 0.52 12.58
C SER A 129 1.79 -0.15 11.85
N ARG A 130 2.07 -1.09 10.95
CA ARG A 130 1.02 -1.85 10.25
C ARG A 130 0.16 -2.65 11.22
N HIS A 131 0.80 -3.39 12.11
CA HIS A 131 0.10 -4.20 13.11
C HIS A 131 -0.78 -3.33 14.02
N ALA A 132 -0.22 -2.27 14.59
CA ALA A 132 -0.95 -1.36 15.48
C ALA A 132 -2.13 -0.68 14.76
N PHE A 133 -1.93 -0.24 13.51
CA PHE A 133 -2.98 0.41 12.73
C PHE A 133 -4.13 -0.57 12.41
N VAL A 134 -3.82 -1.75 11.88
CA VAL A 134 -4.85 -2.76 11.53
C VAL A 134 -5.61 -3.22 12.76
N GLN A 135 -4.93 -3.47 13.87
CA GLN A 135 -5.59 -3.84 15.13
C GLN A 135 -6.50 -2.72 15.64
N ALA A 136 -6.02 -1.47 15.68
CA ALA A 136 -6.83 -0.35 16.15
C ALA A 136 -8.05 -0.11 15.24
N TYR A 137 -7.86 -0.21 13.92
CA TYR A 137 -8.95 -0.11 12.96
C TYR A 137 -10.00 -1.20 13.17
N GLY A 138 -9.58 -2.46 13.25
CA GLY A 138 -10.49 -3.59 13.51
C GLY A 138 -11.27 -3.45 14.80
N LEU A 139 -10.62 -3.01 15.90
CA LEU A 139 -11.30 -2.74 17.18
C LEU A 139 -12.32 -1.59 17.06
N ALA A 140 -11.96 -0.51 16.35
CA ALA A 140 -12.83 0.65 16.18
C ALA A 140 -14.06 0.33 15.32
N THR A 141 -13.93 -0.59 14.36
CA THR A 141 -14.99 -0.95 13.41
C THR A 141 -15.79 -2.20 13.82
N ALA A 142 -15.37 -2.93 14.83
CA ALA A 142 -15.98 -4.20 15.26
C ALA A 142 -17.49 -4.11 15.57
N SER A 143 -17.98 -2.94 15.96
CA SER A 143 -19.41 -2.71 16.27
C SER A 143 -20.23 -2.18 15.10
N LEU A 144 -19.61 -1.92 13.95
CA LEU A 144 -20.32 -1.40 12.79
C LEU A 144 -21.21 -2.49 12.16
N PRO A 145 -22.46 -2.15 11.82
CA PRO A 145 -23.39 -3.12 11.24
C PRO A 145 -23.03 -3.38 9.77
N HIS A 146 -22.10 -4.25 9.52
CA HIS A 146 -21.78 -4.77 8.21
C HIS A 146 -21.53 -6.28 8.30
N ALA A 147 -21.78 -6.98 7.22
CA ALA A 147 -21.52 -8.40 7.13
C ALA A 147 -20.86 -8.69 5.79
N TRP A 148 -19.79 -9.45 5.83
CA TRP A 148 -19.21 -10.05 4.65
C TRP A 148 -20.02 -11.28 4.25
N LEU A 149 -20.11 -11.57 2.96
CA LEU A 149 -20.81 -12.77 2.49
C LEU A 149 -20.05 -14.04 2.89
N GLU A 150 -18.72 -13.95 2.91
CA GLU A 150 -17.86 -15.08 3.27
C GLU A 150 -16.95 -14.75 4.46
N ALA A 151 -16.58 -15.80 5.19
CA ALA A 151 -15.56 -15.69 6.22
C ALA A 151 -14.21 -15.30 5.58
N GLY A 152 -13.55 -14.29 6.14
CA GLY A 152 -12.30 -13.78 5.55
C GLY A 152 -12.47 -12.64 4.55
N GLY A 153 -13.68 -12.22 4.22
CA GLY A 153 -13.96 -11.12 3.28
C GLY A 153 -13.26 -9.81 3.67
N GLU A 154 -13.10 -9.54 4.97
CA GLU A 154 -12.34 -8.40 5.46
C GLU A 154 -10.87 -8.45 5.04
N GLN A 155 -10.24 -9.59 5.25
CA GLN A 155 -8.84 -9.80 4.87
C GLN A 155 -8.67 -9.74 3.35
N ALA A 156 -9.57 -10.39 2.61
CA ALA A 156 -9.58 -10.35 1.15
C ALA A 156 -9.72 -8.92 0.61
N ALA A 157 -10.60 -8.10 1.20
CA ALA A 157 -10.73 -6.69 0.83
C ALA A 157 -9.45 -5.90 1.10
N LEU A 158 -8.81 -6.11 2.26
CA LEU A 158 -7.55 -5.45 2.59
C LEU A 158 -6.45 -5.81 1.59
N GLU A 159 -6.33 -7.07 1.23
CA GLU A 159 -5.36 -7.54 0.25
C GLU A 159 -5.66 -6.98 -1.15
N LEU A 160 -6.89 -7.06 -1.61
CA LEU A 160 -7.33 -6.55 -2.92
C LEU A 160 -7.02 -5.05 -3.08
N PHE A 161 -7.40 -4.23 -2.09
CA PHE A 161 -7.13 -2.79 -2.15
C PHE A 161 -5.66 -2.46 -1.95
N SER A 162 -4.90 -3.29 -1.25
CA SER A 162 -3.43 -3.14 -1.14
C SER A 162 -2.75 -3.42 -2.48
N LEU A 163 -3.21 -4.42 -3.23
CA LEU A 163 -2.75 -4.71 -4.59
C LEU A 163 -3.11 -3.59 -5.57
N GLU A 164 -4.38 -3.12 -5.54
CA GLU A 164 -4.83 -2.00 -6.38
C GLU A 164 -3.95 -0.76 -6.14
N LYS A 165 -3.72 -0.41 -4.86
CA LYS A 165 -2.92 0.77 -4.52
C LYS A 165 -1.46 0.60 -4.95
N ALA A 166 -0.85 -0.56 -4.73
CA ALA A 166 0.53 -0.82 -5.17
C ALA A 166 0.66 -0.76 -6.70
N ALA A 167 -0.29 -1.34 -7.44
CA ALA A 167 -0.31 -1.28 -8.91
C ALA A 167 -0.48 0.16 -9.43
N TYR A 168 -1.37 0.94 -8.80
CA TYR A 168 -1.54 2.35 -9.11
C TYR A 168 -0.24 3.14 -8.86
N GLU A 169 0.39 2.94 -7.71
CA GLU A 169 1.64 3.61 -7.36
C GLU A 169 2.78 3.26 -8.33
N ILE A 170 2.86 2.02 -8.80
CA ILE A 170 3.84 1.61 -9.82
C ILE A 170 3.66 2.45 -11.09
N ALA A 171 2.42 2.60 -11.58
CA ALA A 171 2.14 3.42 -12.75
C ALA A 171 2.48 4.89 -12.51
N TYR A 172 2.07 5.43 -11.36
CA TYR A 172 2.33 6.82 -11.00
C TYR A 172 3.83 7.12 -10.86
N GLU A 173 4.58 6.27 -10.16
CA GLU A 173 6.03 6.49 -9.96
C GLU A 173 6.79 6.34 -11.26
N ALA A 174 6.41 5.41 -12.12
CA ALA A 174 7.04 5.24 -13.43
C ALA A 174 6.94 6.52 -14.29
N GLU A 175 5.81 7.22 -14.22
CA GLU A 175 5.59 8.43 -15.00
C GLU A 175 6.15 9.69 -14.34
N ASN A 176 6.04 9.80 -13.02
CA ASN A 176 6.28 11.06 -12.31
C ASN A 176 7.59 11.07 -11.50
N ARG A 177 7.99 9.92 -10.92
CA ARG A 177 9.15 9.83 -10.03
C ARG A 177 9.86 8.47 -10.18
N PRO A 178 10.47 8.15 -11.33
CA PRO A 178 11.05 6.84 -11.61
C PRO A 178 12.01 6.33 -10.51
N SER A 179 12.73 7.26 -9.87
CA SER A 179 13.62 6.91 -8.76
C SER A 179 12.91 6.34 -7.52
N TRP A 180 11.59 6.44 -7.41
CA TRP A 180 10.79 5.88 -6.32
C TRP A 180 10.11 4.56 -6.67
N LEU A 181 10.20 4.12 -7.93
CA LEU A 181 9.52 2.95 -8.45
C LEU A 181 9.84 1.65 -7.68
N ALA A 182 11.04 1.53 -7.14
CA ALA A 182 11.41 0.39 -6.30
C ALA A 182 10.47 0.19 -5.08
N VAL A 183 9.94 1.27 -4.50
CA VAL A 183 9.09 1.19 -3.29
C VAL A 183 7.78 0.43 -3.57
N PRO A 184 6.96 0.82 -4.56
CA PRO A 184 5.74 0.07 -4.87
C PRO A 184 6.03 -1.30 -5.49
N LEU A 185 7.13 -1.51 -6.23
CA LEU A 185 7.52 -2.82 -6.74
C LEU A 185 7.78 -3.81 -5.62
N HIS A 186 8.61 -3.46 -4.63
CA HIS A 186 8.82 -4.28 -3.44
C HIS A 186 7.51 -4.54 -2.68
N GLY A 187 6.65 -3.53 -2.60
CA GLY A 187 5.35 -3.67 -1.96
C GLY A 187 4.45 -4.68 -2.65
N LEU A 188 4.31 -4.59 -3.97
CA LEU A 188 3.52 -5.52 -4.77
C LEU A 188 4.09 -6.94 -4.71
N HIS A 189 5.40 -7.08 -4.92
CA HIS A 189 6.07 -8.36 -4.85
C HIS A 189 5.91 -9.02 -3.48
N GLY A 190 6.04 -8.25 -2.39
CA GLY A 190 5.82 -8.77 -1.03
C GLY A 190 4.39 -9.27 -0.78
N LEU A 191 3.38 -8.65 -1.37
CA LEU A 191 1.99 -9.12 -1.30
C LEU A 191 1.82 -10.44 -2.07
N VAL A 192 2.35 -10.52 -3.28
CA VAL A 192 2.23 -11.71 -4.15
C VAL A 192 3.00 -12.91 -3.58
N SER A 193 4.17 -12.69 -3.01
CA SER A 193 5.03 -13.76 -2.47
C SER A 193 4.37 -14.54 -1.33
N THR A 194 3.43 -13.93 -0.60
CA THR A 194 2.71 -14.62 0.50
C THR A 194 1.73 -15.69 0.00
N TRP A 195 1.34 -15.67 -1.27
CA TRP A 195 0.38 -16.63 -1.82
C TRP A 195 0.99 -17.99 -2.19
N GLY A 196 2.29 -18.01 -2.48
CA GLY A 196 3.02 -19.23 -2.81
C GLY A 196 3.35 -20.12 -1.60
N GLU A 197 3.11 -19.63 -0.38
CA GLU A 197 3.43 -20.33 0.88
C GLU A 197 2.20 -21.00 1.54
N GLN A 198 1.01 -20.94 0.92
CA GLN A 198 -0.21 -21.59 1.38
C GLN A 198 -0.51 -22.85 0.54
#